data_49a93d6bdc5f8702b28706d4a38c8b65
#
_entry.id   49a93d6bdc5f8702b28706d4a38c8b65
#
_cell.length_a   1.000
_cell.length_b   1.000
_cell.length_c   1.000
_cell.angle_alpha   90.00
_cell.angle_beta   90.00
_cell.angle_gamma   90.00
#
_symmetry.space_group_name_H-M   'P 1'
#
loop_
_entity.id
_entity.type
_entity.pdbx_description
1 polymer ?
#
loop_
_entity_poly.entity_id
_entity_poly.type
_entity_poly.pdbx_seq_one_letter_code
_entity_poly.pdbx_strand_id
1 'polypeptide(L)'
;MISQSFASSEDAFGSYQSLLNLRYAFKNAAANGVTVLGSSGDDGSTNFTKSPVSTGGTLIPFPAVEWPASDPLVTGVGGTYLCTDPLATANQPRTTLPIAGLGAKCGSSTFNAAHAAEVAWTFSGGGFGR
;
A
#
# COMPACT_ATOMS: atom_id res chain seq x y z
N MET A 1 16.33 7.04 -8.37
CA MET A 1 15.04 6.65 -7.75
C MET A 1 15.12 5.20 -7.30
N ILE A 2 14.63 4.91 -6.12
CA ILE A 2 14.49 3.55 -5.55
C ILE A 2 13.00 3.31 -5.33
N SER A 3 12.50 2.14 -5.73
CA SER A 3 11.13 1.71 -5.46
C SER A 3 11.17 0.36 -4.75
N GLN A 4 10.43 0.22 -3.67
CA GLN A 4 10.40 -1.00 -2.87
C GLN A 4 8.97 -1.37 -2.49
N SER A 5 8.68 -2.68 -2.57
CA SER A 5 7.37 -3.27 -2.31
C SER A 5 7.40 -4.21 -1.10
N PHE A 6 8.30 -3.98 -0.17
CA PHE A 6 8.31 -4.67 1.12
C PHE A 6 8.24 -3.66 2.23
N ALA A 7 7.43 -4.00 3.20
CA ALA A 7 7.12 -3.16 4.32
C ALA A 7 6.81 -4.03 5.55
N SER A 8 6.67 -3.39 6.67
CA SER A 8 6.16 -4.00 7.89
C SER A 8 5.43 -2.94 8.69
N SER A 9 4.36 -3.32 9.37
CA SER A 9 3.69 -2.40 10.27
C SER A 9 4.68 -1.79 11.27
N GLU A 10 4.57 -0.49 11.53
CA GLU A 10 5.38 0.17 12.55
C GLU A 10 5.26 -0.52 13.91
N ASP A 11 4.09 -1.07 14.22
CA ASP A 11 3.83 -1.76 15.48
C ASP A 11 4.48 -3.15 15.59
N ALA A 12 4.99 -3.69 14.48
CA ALA A 12 5.77 -4.91 14.49
C ALA A 12 7.23 -4.71 14.92
N PHE A 13 7.70 -3.47 14.97
CA PHE A 13 9.04 -3.15 15.45
C PHE A 13 9.08 -3.10 16.97
N GLY A 14 10.11 -3.69 17.55
CA GLY A 14 10.26 -3.78 19.01
C GLY A 14 10.38 -2.43 19.74
N SER A 15 10.76 -1.36 19.04
CA SER A 15 10.78 0.00 19.56
C SER A 15 10.84 1.03 18.43
N TYR A 16 10.42 2.25 18.74
CA TYR A 16 10.58 3.40 17.84
C TYR A 16 12.06 3.64 17.48
N GLN A 17 12.97 3.39 18.40
CA GLN A 17 14.42 3.51 18.15
C GLN A 17 14.88 2.56 17.04
N SER A 18 14.28 1.38 16.93
CA SER A 18 14.59 0.44 15.84
C SER A 18 14.27 1.03 14.48
N LEU A 19 13.14 1.73 14.33
CA LEU A 19 12.79 2.46 13.10
C LEU A 19 13.79 3.59 12.82
N LEU A 20 14.12 4.39 13.83
CA LEU A 20 15.06 5.50 13.67
C LEU A 20 16.45 5.03 13.21
N ASN A 21 16.90 3.89 13.67
CA ASN A 21 18.18 3.32 13.28
C ASN A 21 18.21 2.94 11.79
N LEU A 22 17.08 2.55 11.23
CA LEU A 22 16.97 2.19 9.81
C LEU A 22 16.88 3.42 8.89
N ARG A 23 16.50 4.58 9.41
CA ARG A 23 16.39 5.84 8.65
C ARG A 23 17.70 6.31 8.03
N TYR A 24 18.82 5.78 8.48
CA TYR A 24 20.12 6.15 7.91
C TYR A 24 20.17 6.00 6.38
N ALA A 25 19.60 4.91 5.85
CA ALA A 25 19.56 4.65 4.42
C ALA A 25 18.77 5.74 3.66
N PHE A 26 17.63 6.16 4.21
CA PHE A 26 16.80 7.20 3.59
C PHE A 26 17.41 8.59 3.70
N LYS A 27 18.06 8.91 4.82
CA LYS A 27 18.85 10.14 4.95
C LYS A 27 19.96 10.20 3.93
N ASN A 28 20.67 9.10 3.71
CA ASN A 28 21.71 9.01 2.69
C ASN A 28 21.14 9.17 1.27
N ALA A 29 20.04 8.51 0.97
CA ALA A 29 19.35 8.66 -0.31
C ALA A 29 18.95 10.13 -0.56
N ALA A 30 18.30 10.76 0.41
CA ALA A 30 17.88 12.15 0.32
C ALA A 30 19.07 13.11 0.14
N ALA A 31 20.17 12.90 0.87
CA ALA A 31 21.38 13.71 0.74
C ALA A 31 22.03 13.61 -0.64
N ASN A 32 21.80 12.51 -1.36
CA ASN A 32 22.28 12.26 -2.71
C ASN A 32 21.23 12.52 -3.82
N GLY A 33 20.12 13.17 -3.49
CA GLY A 33 19.07 13.49 -4.45
C GLY A 33 18.31 12.24 -4.98
N VAL A 34 18.31 11.14 -4.24
CA VAL A 34 17.65 9.91 -4.63
C VAL A 34 16.27 9.84 -3.98
N THR A 35 15.22 9.87 -4.80
CA THR A 35 13.85 9.65 -4.34
C THR A 35 13.64 8.20 -3.98
N VAL A 36 13.04 7.95 -2.81
CA VAL A 36 12.61 6.62 -2.36
C VAL A 36 11.09 6.55 -2.36
N LEU A 37 10.57 5.50 -2.99
CA LEU A 37 9.15 5.16 -3.00
C LEU A 37 8.95 3.88 -2.20
N GLY A 38 7.92 3.84 -1.35
CA GLY A 38 7.55 2.68 -0.56
C GLY A 38 6.07 2.35 -0.73
N SER A 39 5.73 1.07 -0.87
CA SER A 39 4.33 0.63 -0.89
C SER A 39 3.66 0.90 0.45
N SER A 40 2.40 1.32 0.42
CA SER A 40 1.63 1.64 1.63
C SER A 40 0.98 0.44 2.31
N GLY A 41 1.11 -0.76 1.72
CA GLY A 41 0.55 -2.01 2.24
C GLY A 41 -0.69 -2.48 1.53
N ASP A 42 -1.15 -3.68 1.90
CA ASP A 42 -2.18 -4.45 1.23
C ASP A 42 -3.38 -4.78 2.15
N ASP A 43 -3.41 -4.26 3.36
CA ASP A 43 -4.38 -4.61 4.39
C ASP A 43 -5.33 -3.46 4.76
N GLY A 44 -5.41 -2.44 3.91
CA GLY A 44 -6.24 -1.25 4.15
C GLY A 44 -5.72 -0.41 5.32
N SER A 45 -6.61 0.00 6.19
CA SER A 45 -6.25 0.77 7.40
C SER A 45 -5.83 -0.10 8.58
N THR A 46 -5.85 -1.42 8.43
CA THR A 46 -5.40 -2.36 9.45
C THR A 46 -4.11 -3.03 9.00
N ASN A 47 -3.40 -3.64 9.92
CA ASN A 47 -2.19 -4.38 9.64
C ASN A 47 -2.04 -5.57 10.58
N PHE A 48 -1.04 -6.41 10.33
CA PHE A 48 -0.73 -7.57 11.14
C PHE A 48 0.61 -7.40 11.84
N THR A 49 0.73 -7.98 13.03
CA THR A 49 1.98 -7.96 13.79
C THR A 49 3.11 -8.74 13.10
N LYS A 50 2.75 -9.63 12.18
CA LYS A 50 3.68 -10.38 11.33
C LYS A 50 3.05 -10.62 9.97
N SER A 51 3.83 -10.46 8.92
CA SER A 51 3.44 -10.82 7.55
C SER A 51 4.36 -11.94 7.04
N PRO A 52 3.83 -12.94 6.34
CA PRO A 52 2.41 -13.17 6.09
C PRO A 52 1.65 -13.67 7.31
N VAL A 53 0.34 -13.46 7.32
CA VAL A 53 -0.58 -13.90 8.39
C VAL A 53 -0.45 -15.39 8.71
N SER A 54 -0.15 -16.22 7.70
CA SER A 54 0.08 -17.66 7.84
C SER A 54 1.19 -18.03 8.83
N THR A 55 2.04 -17.10 9.22
CA THR A 55 3.10 -17.30 10.22
C THR A 55 2.70 -16.93 11.65
N GLY A 56 1.41 -16.78 11.90
CA GLY A 56 0.86 -16.50 13.24
C GLY A 56 0.82 -15.02 13.61
N GLY A 57 0.71 -14.15 12.62
CA GLY A 57 0.44 -12.73 12.87
C GLY A 57 -0.97 -12.51 13.40
N THR A 58 -1.11 -11.59 14.33
CA THR A 58 -2.40 -11.13 14.86
C THR A 58 -2.75 -9.77 14.25
N LEU A 59 -4.03 -9.56 14.00
CA LEU A 59 -4.53 -8.28 13.53
C LEU A 59 -4.25 -7.19 14.58
N ILE A 60 -3.71 -6.08 14.13
CA ILE A 60 -3.57 -4.87 14.96
C ILE A 60 -4.95 -4.22 15.07
N PRO A 61 -5.49 -4.01 16.28
CA PRO A 61 -6.90 -3.61 16.48
C PRO A 61 -7.15 -2.10 16.32
N PHE A 62 -6.28 -1.40 15.63
CA PHE A 62 -6.39 0.03 15.34
C PHE A 62 -5.73 0.36 13.99
N PRO A 63 -6.07 1.50 13.37
CA PRO A 63 -5.43 1.92 12.14
C PRO A 63 -3.92 2.07 12.32
N ALA A 64 -3.16 1.38 11.49
CA ALA A 64 -1.70 1.36 11.52
C ALA A 64 -1.13 1.59 10.11
N VAL A 65 0.07 2.13 10.05
CA VAL A 65 0.79 2.36 8.80
C VAL A 65 1.95 1.40 8.66
N GLU A 66 2.38 1.23 7.44
CA GLU A 66 3.57 0.43 7.13
C GLU A 66 4.80 1.31 6.95
N TRP A 67 5.87 0.89 7.59
CA TRP A 67 7.19 1.41 7.35
C TRP A 67 7.85 0.58 6.22
N PRO A 68 8.50 1.20 5.23
CA PRO A 68 9.01 2.56 5.24
C PRO A 68 8.11 3.63 4.61
N ALA A 69 6.92 3.30 4.14
CA ALA A 69 6.04 4.31 3.50
C ALA A 69 5.63 5.45 4.43
N SER A 70 5.65 5.22 5.75
CA SER A 70 5.37 6.24 6.78
C SER A 70 6.57 7.13 7.13
N ASP A 71 7.78 6.80 6.68
CA ASP A 71 8.95 7.65 6.95
C ASP A 71 8.87 8.98 6.18
N PRO A 72 9.11 10.13 6.82
CA PRO A 72 9.04 11.45 6.17
C PRO A 72 10.00 11.65 4.98
N LEU A 73 10.98 10.79 4.79
CA LEU A 73 11.94 10.81 3.68
C LEU A 73 11.57 9.84 2.55
N VAL A 74 10.44 9.15 2.67
CA VAL A 74 9.93 8.19 1.71
C VAL A 74 8.58 8.67 1.18
N THR A 75 8.34 8.53 -0.10
CA THR A 75 7.02 8.76 -0.68
C THR A 75 6.21 7.48 -0.60
N GLY A 76 5.20 7.47 0.25
CA GLY A 76 4.25 6.36 0.34
C GLY A 76 3.37 6.29 -0.92
N VAL A 77 3.27 5.11 -1.50
CA VAL A 77 2.51 4.88 -2.74
C VAL A 77 1.43 3.84 -2.48
N GLY A 78 0.18 4.26 -2.62
CA GLY A 78 -0.99 3.38 -2.56
C GLY A 78 -1.24 2.64 -3.86
N GLY A 79 -2.02 1.58 -3.78
CA GLY A 79 -2.48 0.82 -4.95
C GLY A 79 -3.69 1.48 -5.61
N THR A 80 -3.85 1.22 -6.90
CA THR A 80 -5.02 1.64 -7.66
C THR A 80 -5.57 0.50 -8.51
N TYR A 81 -6.85 0.61 -8.89
CA TYR A 81 -7.45 -0.17 -9.97
C TYR A 81 -7.47 0.67 -11.24
N LEU A 82 -6.95 0.13 -12.31
CA LEU A 82 -7.01 0.74 -13.62
C LEU A 82 -8.04 0.02 -14.50
N CYS A 83 -8.97 0.77 -15.08
CA CYS A 83 -9.80 0.29 -16.18
C CYS A 83 -9.11 0.60 -17.51
N THR A 84 -8.67 -0.43 -18.21
CA THR A 84 -7.95 -0.29 -19.49
C THR A 84 -8.87 -0.09 -20.69
N ASP A 85 -10.16 -0.41 -20.53
CA ASP A 85 -11.18 -0.17 -21.54
C ASP A 85 -12.51 0.24 -20.87
N PRO A 86 -12.70 1.54 -20.62
CA PRO A 86 -13.89 2.05 -19.95
C PRO A 86 -15.18 1.84 -20.73
N LEU A 87 -15.11 1.51 -22.02
CA LEU A 87 -16.27 1.27 -22.87
C LEU A 87 -16.68 -0.21 -22.92
N ALA A 88 -15.81 -1.10 -22.52
CA ALA A 88 -16.08 -2.53 -22.55
C ALA A 88 -16.75 -2.99 -21.26
N THR A 89 -18.03 -3.29 -21.34
CA THR A 89 -18.83 -3.84 -20.23
C THR A 89 -18.35 -5.23 -19.77
N ALA A 90 -17.58 -5.92 -20.61
CA ALA A 90 -17.05 -7.26 -20.35
C ALA A 90 -15.58 -7.27 -19.90
N ASN A 91 -14.85 -6.19 -20.09
CA ASN A 91 -13.45 -6.12 -19.69
C ASN A 91 -13.35 -5.92 -18.19
N GLN A 92 -12.89 -6.93 -17.55
CA GLN A 92 -12.38 -6.81 -16.19
C GLN A 92 -11.01 -6.19 -16.25
N PRO A 93 -10.65 -5.26 -15.36
CA PRO A 93 -9.25 -5.09 -15.05
C PRO A 93 -8.72 -6.51 -14.83
N ARG A 94 -7.67 -6.89 -15.51
CA ARG A 94 -7.09 -8.22 -15.35
C ARG A 94 -6.43 -8.32 -13.98
N THR A 95 -7.22 -8.26 -12.95
CA THR A 95 -6.83 -8.74 -11.65
C THR A 95 -6.86 -10.25 -11.74
N THR A 96 -5.74 -10.83 -12.06
CA THR A 96 -5.52 -12.27 -12.08
C THR A 96 -5.60 -12.89 -10.69
N LEU A 97 -5.91 -12.11 -9.68
CA LEU A 97 -6.09 -12.58 -8.32
C LEU A 97 -7.55 -13.00 -8.12
N PRO A 98 -7.80 -14.30 -7.91
CA PRO A 98 -9.15 -14.82 -7.67
C PRO A 98 -9.64 -14.51 -6.26
N ILE A 99 -9.45 -13.29 -5.80
CA ILE A 99 -9.99 -12.85 -4.52
C ILE A 99 -11.40 -12.37 -4.81
N ALA A 100 -12.38 -13.16 -4.38
CA ALA A 100 -13.79 -12.84 -4.56
C ALA A 100 -14.09 -11.41 -4.07
N GLY A 101 -14.65 -10.58 -4.93
CA GLY A 101 -15.00 -9.20 -4.62
C GLY A 101 -13.97 -8.13 -4.96
N LEU A 102 -12.78 -8.49 -5.44
CA LEU A 102 -11.72 -7.54 -5.75
C LEU A 102 -11.65 -7.06 -7.20
N GLY A 103 -12.51 -7.54 -8.05
CA GLY A 103 -12.55 -7.13 -9.46
C GLY A 103 -13.54 -5.99 -9.68
N ALA A 104 -13.09 -4.75 -9.67
CA ALA A 104 -13.92 -3.68 -10.21
C ALA A 104 -14.00 -3.85 -11.74
N LYS A 105 -15.23 -4.00 -12.27
CA LYS A 105 -15.46 -4.10 -13.73
C LYS A 105 -15.49 -2.72 -14.33
N CYS A 106 -14.85 -2.53 -15.47
CA CYS A 106 -15.10 -1.37 -16.33
C CYS A 106 -16.60 -1.26 -16.60
N GLY A 107 -17.19 -0.07 -16.52
CA GLY A 107 -18.64 0.11 -16.65
C GLY A 107 -19.45 -0.17 -15.38
N SER A 108 -18.83 -0.58 -14.29
CA SER A 108 -19.47 -0.57 -12.97
C SER A 108 -19.64 0.86 -12.43
N SER A 109 -20.40 1.01 -11.34
CA SER A 109 -20.52 2.32 -10.67
C SER A 109 -19.16 2.88 -10.21
N THR A 110 -18.16 2.02 -10.04
CA THR A 110 -16.79 2.39 -9.67
C THR A 110 -16.04 3.05 -10.82
N PHE A 111 -16.27 2.60 -12.06
CA PHE A 111 -15.64 3.12 -13.28
C PHE A 111 -16.68 3.64 -14.26
N ASN A 112 -17.62 4.44 -13.83
CA ASN A 112 -18.61 5.00 -14.74
C ASN A 112 -18.04 6.20 -15.53
N ALA A 113 -18.75 6.64 -16.56
CA ALA A 113 -18.31 7.73 -17.42
C ALA A 113 -18.08 9.08 -16.70
N ALA A 114 -18.61 9.23 -15.49
CA ALA A 114 -18.41 10.42 -14.67
C ALA A 114 -17.18 10.31 -13.75
N HIS A 115 -16.54 9.15 -13.68
CA HIS A 115 -15.38 8.89 -12.82
C HIS A 115 -14.16 8.53 -13.66
N ALA A 116 -13.00 8.76 -13.10
CA ALA A 116 -11.73 8.44 -13.75
C ALA A 116 -11.62 6.95 -14.12
N ALA A 117 -10.85 6.65 -15.16
CA ALA A 117 -10.49 5.28 -15.52
C ALA A 117 -9.59 4.58 -14.48
N GLU A 118 -9.24 5.28 -13.42
CA GLU A 118 -8.42 4.79 -12.31
C GLU A 118 -9.05 5.18 -10.98
N VAL A 119 -9.14 4.25 -10.05
CA VAL A 119 -9.71 4.44 -8.72
C VAL A 119 -8.80 3.85 -7.67
N ALA A 120 -8.88 4.35 -6.44
CA ALA A 120 -8.10 3.82 -5.33
C ALA A 120 -8.44 2.34 -5.07
N TRP A 121 -7.39 1.56 -4.82
CA TRP A 121 -7.54 0.16 -4.42
C TRP A 121 -8.03 0.06 -2.97
N THR A 122 -9.06 -0.73 -2.75
CA THR A 122 -9.74 -0.85 -1.46
C THR A 122 -8.83 -1.30 -0.32
N PHE A 123 -7.79 -2.08 -0.64
CA PHE A 123 -6.84 -2.60 0.34
C PHE A 123 -5.53 -1.79 0.41
N SER A 124 -5.47 -0.66 -0.30
CA SER A 124 -4.31 0.23 -0.17
C SER A 124 -4.17 0.70 1.27
N GLY A 125 -2.97 0.61 1.80
CA GLY A 125 -2.70 0.89 3.21
C GLY A 125 -2.82 2.36 3.57
N GLY A 126 -3.09 2.61 4.84
CA GLY A 126 -3.14 3.94 5.44
C GLY A 126 -3.57 3.84 6.90
N GLY A 127 -3.18 4.79 7.71
CA GLY A 127 -3.49 4.78 9.14
C GLY A 127 -2.75 5.89 9.88
N PHE A 128 -2.48 5.66 11.16
CA PHE A 128 -1.72 6.56 12.01
C PHE A 128 -0.32 6.00 12.24
N GLY A 129 0.70 6.82 11.99
CA GLY A 129 2.10 6.52 12.34
C GLY A 129 2.40 6.88 13.79
N ARG A 130 3.51 6.38 14.30
CA ARG A 130 4.08 6.69 15.64
C ARG A 130 4.84 8.01 15.63
#